data_407ee88f9dd585c3f1a8cef7cbaa1c60
#
_entry.id   407ee88f9dd585c3f1a8cef7cbaa1c60
#
_cell.length_a   1.000
_cell.length_b   1.000
_cell.length_c   1.000
_cell.angle_alpha   90.00
_cell.angle_beta   90.00
_cell.angle_gamma   90.00
#
_symmetry.space_group_name_H-M   'P 1'
#
loop_
_entity.id
_entity.type
_entity.pdbx_description
1 polymer ?
#
loop_
_entity_poly.entity_id
_entity_poly.type
_entity_poly.pdbx_seq_one_letter_code
_entity_poly.pdbx_strand_id
1 'polypeptide(L)'
;MKYLNSSQIILLFLVILFLSNFSINADTLRPSGLIFNDYHGSTVIVIDKSVCRLMVYKFYESWEMDKVFPCTTGKVDGDKFHEGDFKTPTGIYWLNQAWAGWELAQYYGNEANVYGTGAFEVSYPNYYDQVVERKDGHGIWIHGTIKGSPIPTRGCVSVSNNDFLELTHSVKLGDTPVIIEEKISFSPSDEIDREQQILLGTIESWRRAWEGDDPDNYLSYYSDNFLTEKWNKRSWRKHKLNVNSQNERRRILINDLSVLKSKNIYHIRFVQTYTSAILNDVGFKQLFLVREEDGLKIVSENWTPLKQFSPSPAFQYAYKESNQNSM
;
A
#
# COMPACT_ATOMS: atom_id res chain seq x y z
N MET A 1 -62.01 19.78 18.75
CA MET A 1 -60.96 19.00 18.09
C MET A 1 -61.35 18.83 16.65
N LYS A 2 -60.60 19.44 15.69
CA LYS A 2 -60.86 19.27 14.25
C LYS A 2 -60.11 17.98 13.82
N TYR A 3 -60.84 16.98 13.36
CA TYR A 3 -60.24 15.77 12.79
C TYR A 3 -59.69 16.10 11.42
N LEU A 4 -58.42 15.68 11.15
CA LEU A 4 -57.81 15.75 9.83
C LEU A 4 -58.56 14.78 8.88
N ASN A 5 -58.84 15.22 7.67
CA ASN A 5 -59.53 14.34 6.69
C ASN A 5 -58.52 13.35 6.06
N SER A 6 -59.07 12.31 5.43
CA SER A 6 -58.29 11.19 4.89
C SER A 6 -57.17 11.65 3.93
N SER A 7 -57.37 12.72 3.17
CA SER A 7 -56.38 13.27 2.23
C SER A 7 -55.21 13.94 2.95
N GLN A 8 -55.44 14.56 4.10
CA GLN A 8 -54.40 15.19 4.92
C GLN A 8 -53.57 14.16 5.63
N ILE A 9 -54.17 13.03 6.06
CA ILE A 9 -53.46 11.89 6.65
C ILE A 9 -52.58 11.20 5.61
N ILE A 10 -53.04 10.99 4.40
CA ILE A 10 -52.28 10.40 3.26
C ILE A 10 -51.08 11.30 2.89
N LEU A 11 -51.27 12.63 2.86
CA LEU A 11 -50.22 13.58 2.55
C LEU A 11 -49.15 13.59 3.65
N LEU A 12 -49.55 13.49 4.92
CA LEU A 12 -48.62 13.39 6.06
C LEU A 12 -47.81 12.10 6.03
N PHE A 13 -48.44 10.96 5.68
CA PHE A 13 -47.75 9.68 5.53
C PHE A 13 -46.77 9.66 4.34
N LEU A 14 -47.10 10.29 3.21
CA LEU A 14 -46.19 10.45 2.08
C LEU A 14 -45.00 11.36 2.38
N VAL A 15 -45.19 12.42 3.14
CA VAL A 15 -44.09 13.30 3.59
C VAL A 15 -43.18 12.58 4.57
N ILE A 16 -43.72 11.76 5.50
CA ILE A 16 -42.92 10.97 6.44
C ILE A 16 -42.15 9.87 5.69
N LEU A 17 -42.74 9.21 4.69
CA LEU A 17 -42.06 8.22 3.85
C LEU A 17 -40.97 8.84 2.95
N PHE A 18 -41.10 10.11 2.54
CA PHE A 18 -40.06 10.82 1.79
C PHE A 18 -38.91 11.29 2.69
N LEU A 19 -39.19 11.59 3.97
CA LEU A 19 -38.16 11.98 4.92
C LEU A 19 -37.38 10.78 5.51
N SER A 20 -37.94 9.56 5.46
CA SER A 20 -37.28 8.36 5.96
C SER A 20 -36.24 7.75 5.02
N ASN A 21 -36.14 8.25 3.76
CA ASN A 21 -35.15 7.81 2.79
C ASN A 21 -33.95 8.78 2.63
N PHE A 22 -33.90 9.86 3.37
CA PHE A 22 -32.66 10.61 3.57
C PHE A 22 -31.89 9.94 4.72
N SER A 23 -31.29 8.79 4.46
CA SER A 23 -30.10 8.39 5.18
C SER A 23 -29.07 9.46 4.81
N ILE A 24 -28.84 10.39 5.71
CA ILE A 24 -27.60 11.14 5.75
C ILE A 24 -26.55 10.08 6.04
N ASN A 25 -25.99 9.47 4.99
CA ASN A 25 -24.72 8.80 5.11
C ASN A 25 -23.78 9.89 5.58
N ALA A 26 -23.50 9.92 6.88
CA ALA A 26 -22.38 10.68 7.38
C ALA A 26 -21.19 10.16 6.55
N ASP A 27 -20.64 11.00 5.68
CA ASP A 27 -19.50 10.64 4.86
C ASP A 27 -18.40 10.13 5.79
N THR A 28 -18.23 8.82 5.82
CA THR A 28 -17.17 8.22 6.64
C THR A 28 -15.86 8.62 6.01
N LEU A 29 -15.03 9.35 6.77
CA LEU A 29 -13.70 9.74 6.35
C LEU A 29 -12.77 8.54 6.49
N ARG A 30 -11.97 8.27 5.46
CA ARG A 30 -10.88 7.31 5.52
C ARG A 30 -9.57 7.90 4.98
N PRO A 31 -8.40 7.33 5.31
CA PRO A 31 -7.15 7.78 4.72
C PRO A 31 -7.23 7.79 3.20
N SER A 32 -6.93 8.93 2.59
CA SER A 32 -7.04 9.14 1.13
C SER A 32 -6.14 8.22 0.31
N GLY A 33 -5.14 7.61 0.96
CA GLY A 33 -4.25 6.62 0.35
C GLY A 33 -4.80 5.20 0.26
N LEU A 34 -5.91 4.89 0.94
CA LEU A 34 -6.54 3.56 0.92
C LEU A 34 -7.57 3.48 -0.21
N ILE A 35 -7.11 3.24 -1.44
CA ILE A 35 -7.98 3.25 -2.62
C ILE A 35 -8.71 1.91 -2.76
N PHE A 36 -7.96 0.81 -2.99
CA PHE A 36 -8.56 -0.49 -3.30
C PHE A 36 -7.66 -1.66 -2.90
N ASN A 37 -8.30 -2.78 -2.51
CA ASN A 37 -7.69 -4.09 -2.42
C ASN A 37 -8.74 -5.13 -2.79
N ASP A 38 -8.40 -6.15 -3.59
CA ASP A 38 -9.35 -7.19 -4.00
C ASP A 38 -9.39 -8.39 -3.04
N TYR A 39 -8.55 -8.39 -2.00
CA TYR A 39 -8.49 -9.48 -1.04
C TYR A 39 -9.16 -9.09 0.29
N HIS A 40 -10.29 -9.75 0.59
CA HIS A 40 -11.00 -9.60 1.87
C HIS A 40 -10.12 -10.02 3.05
N GLY A 41 -10.07 -9.20 4.09
CA GLY A 41 -9.20 -9.39 5.25
C GLY A 41 -7.78 -8.84 5.08
N SER A 42 -7.50 -8.16 3.96
CA SER A 42 -6.22 -7.48 3.76
C SER A 42 -5.97 -6.45 4.83
N THR A 43 -4.72 -6.36 5.26
CA THR A 43 -4.26 -5.37 6.24
C THR A 43 -3.36 -4.35 5.57
N VAL A 44 -3.56 -3.07 5.90
CA VAL A 44 -2.64 -1.96 5.57
C VAL A 44 -2.24 -1.24 6.85
N ILE A 45 -0.96 -0.97 7.00
CA ILE A 45 -0.43 -0.12 8.06
C ILE A 45 -0.30 1.30 7.52
N VAL A 46 -0.82 2.28 8.26
CA VAL A 46 -0.76 3.71 7.91
C VAL A 46 -0.04 4.45 9.03
N ILE A 47 1.05 5.13 8.71
CA ILE A 47 1.89 5.85 9.67
C ILE A 47 1.82 7.35 9.38
N ASP A 48 1.28 8.09 10.34
CA ASP A 48 1.25 9.55 10.36
C ASP A 48 2.39 10.06 11.25
N LYS A 49 3.42 10.63 10.62
CA LYS A 49 4.61 11.15 11.31
C LYS A 49 4.28 12.38 12.16
N SER A 50 3.35 13.25 11.68
CA SER A 50 3.02 14.51 12.33
C SER A 50 2.37 14.35 13.71
N VAL A 51 1.64 13.26 13.92
CA VAL A 51 0.94 12.95 15.18
C VAL A 51 1.47 11.68 15.85
N CYS A 52 2.56 11.11 15.31
CA CYS A 52 3.22 9.92 15.87
C CYS A 52 2.24 8.75 16.08
N ARG A 53 1.49 8.39 15.04
CA ARG A 53 0.50 7.30 15.07
C ARG A 53 0.78 6.26 13.99
N LEU A 54 0.74 5.00 14.40
CA LEU A 54 0.68 3.84 13.54
C LEU A 54 -0.75 3.28 13.63
N MET A 55 -1.46 3.28 12.52
CA MET A 55 -2.84 2.82 12.40
C MET A 55 -2.87 1.55 11.56
N VAL A 56 -3.66 0.57 11.97
CA VAL A 56 -3.89 -0.68 11.23
C VAL A 56 -5.30 -0.62 10.65
N TYR A 57 -5.40 -0.73 9.35
CA TYR A 57 -6.66 -0.83 8.62
C TYR A 57 -6.83 -2.22 8.07
N LYS A 58 -8.06 -2.73 8.12
CA LYS A 58 -8.47 -3.99 7.49
C LYS A 58 -9.52 -3.72 6.42
N PHE A 59 -9.43 -4.46 5.33
CA PHE A 59 -10.41 -4.43 4.26
C PHE A 59 -11.39 -5.59 4.40
N TYR A 60 -12.66 -5.25 4.55
CA TYR A 60 -13.77 -6.19 4.49
C TYR A 60 -14.65 -5.87 3.27
N GLU A 61 -15.78 -5.23 3.43
CA GLU A 61 -16.53 -4.57 2.35
C GLU A 61 -16.01 -3.16 2.10
N SER A 62 -15.44 -2.55 3.13
CA SER A 62 -14.77 -1.24 3.13
C SER A 62 -13.53 -1.30 4.01
N TRP A 63 -12.72 -0.24 3.99
CA TRP A 63 -11.59 -0.09 4.89
C TRP A 63 -12.05 0.35 6.27
N GLU A 64 -11.73 -0.45 7.28
CA GLU A 64 -12.06 -0.19 8.68
C GLU A 64 -10.77 -0.07 9.51
N MET A 65 -10.74 0.91 10.41
CA MET A 65 -9.63 1.06 11.34
C MET A 65 -9.76 0.01 12.45
N ASP A 66 -8.79 -0.92 12.51
CA ASP A 66 -8.75 -2.02 13.49
C ASP A 66 -8.03 -1.60 14.76
N LYS A 67 -6.85 -0.95 14.63
CA LYS A 67 -5.98 -0.61 15.77
C LYS A 67 -5.23 0.70 15.54
N VAL A 68 -4.85 1.34 16.64
CA VAL A 68 -3.99 2.54 16.63
C VAL A 68 -2.96 2.39 17.74
N PHE A 69 -1.69 2.59 17.38
CA PHE A 69 -0.56 2.54 18.31
C PHE A 69 0.20 3.88 18.33
N PRO A 70 0.64 4.36 19.49
CA PRO A 70 1.66 5.40 19.56
C PRO A 70 2.95 4.90 18.91
N CYS A 71 3.58 5.73 18.11
CA CYS A 71 4.87 5.40 17.53
C CYS A 71 5.84 6.60 17.61
N THR A 72 7.08 6.37 17.28
CA THR A 72 8.04 7.43 16.96
C THR A 72 8.75 7.11 15.66
N THR A 73 9.28 8.13 15.03
CA THR A 73 9.96 8.06 13.73
C THR A 73 11.38 8.62 13.85
N GLY A 74 12.03 8.89 12.76
CA GLY A 74 13.35 9.49 12.70
C GLY A 74 13.43 10.84 13.44
N LYS A 75 14.62 11.18 13.94
CA LYS A 75 14.87 12.41 14.71
C LYS A 75 14.74 13.68 13.88
N VAL A 76 14.78 13.55 12.55
CA VAL A 76 14.73 14.67 11.61
C VAL A 76 13.45 14.51 10.77
N ASP A 77 12.70 15.59 10.68
CA ASP A 77 11.48 15.65 9.86
C ASP A 77 11.79 15.63 8.36
N GLY A 78 10.79 15.30 7.57
CA GLY A 78 10.87 15.24 6.12
C GLY A 78 11.13 13.84 5.58
N ASP A 79 11.12 13.73 4.26
CA ASP A 79 11.31 12.46 3.55
C ASP A 79 12.77 12.01 3.59
N LYS A 80 12.98 10.70 3.70
CA LYS A 80 14.32 10.10 3.68
C LYS A 80 14.82 9.97 2.24
N PHE A 81 16.05 10.45 2.01
CA PHE A 81 16.76 10.30 0.74
C PHE A 81 18.07 9.51 0.89
N HIS A 82 18.85 9.81 1.92
CA HIS A 82 20.21 9.29 2.06
C HIS A 82 20.39 8.47 3.35
N GLU A 83 21.37 7.58 3.32
CA GLU A 83 21.81 6.93 4.54
C GLU A 83 22.32 7.99 5.54
N GLY A 84 21.98 7.80 6.83
CA GLY A 84 22.45 8.70 7.89
C GLY A 84 21.72 10.05 7.99
N ASP A 85 20.69 10.33 7.20
CA ASP A 85 19.90 11.57 7.29
C ASP A 85 18.92 11.60 8.48
N PHE A 86 18.81 10.50 9.23
CA PHE A 86 17.94 10.30 10.40
C PHE A 86 16.45 10.55 10.15
N LYS A 87 16.02 10.50 8.90
CA LYS A 87 14.63 10.66 8.49
C LYS A 87 13.95 9.33 8.27
N THR A 88 12.65 9.27 8.53
CA THR A 88 11.79 8.18 8.10
C THR A 88 11.26 8.49 6.71
N PRO A 89 11.29 7.54 5.74
CA PRO A 89 10.80 7.78 4.40
C PRO A 89 9.29 8.02 4.38
N THR A 90 8.83 8.70 3.33
CA THR A 90 7.41 8.79 2.99
C THR A 90 7.17 8.05 1.69
N GLY A 91 6.07 7.28 1.61
CA GLY A 91 5.77 6.45 0.45
C GLY A 91 4.99 5.19 0.84
N ILE A 92 4.97 4.23 -0.09
CA ILE A 92 4.29 2.94 0.06
C ILE A 92 5.32 1.82 -0.03
N TYR A 93 5.36 0.99 1.01
CA TYR A 93 6.32 -0.09 1.18
C TYR A 93 5.61 -1.37 1.60
N TRP A 94 6.33 -2.50 1.64
CA TRP A 94 5.84 -3.78 2.16
C TRP A 94 6.73 -4.28 3.29
N LEU A 95 6.17 -5.11 4.16
CA LEU A 95 6.91 -5.79 5.19
C LEU A 95 7.42 -7.12 4.62
N ASN A 96 8.73 -7.24 4.40
CA ASN A 96 9.33 -8.36 3.68
C ASN A 96 9.95 -9.41 4.60
N GLN A 97 10.39 -9.02 5.80
CA GLN A 97 11.08 -9.89 6.74
C GLN A 97 10.67 -9.55 8.18
N ALA A 98 10.69 -10.54 9.05
CA ALA A 98 10.47 -10.39 10.47
C ALA A 98 11.62 -11.05 11.26
N TRP A 99 12.09 -10.38 12.30
CA TRP A 99 13.19 -10.77 13.16
C TRP A 99 12.78 -10.74 14.61
N ALA A 100 13.11 -11.77 15.38
CA ALA A 100 12.99 -11.71 16.84
C ALA A 100 14.12 -10.86 17.44
N GLY A 101 13.84 -10.17 18.56
CA GLY A 101 14.82 -9.28 19.18
C GLY A 101 16.12 -9.99 19.58
N TRP A 102 16.05 -11.25 20.06
CA TRP A 102 17.24 -12.02 20.43
C TRP A 102 18.07 -12.47 19.21
N GLU A 103 17.44 -12.69 18.02
CA GLU A 103 18.20 -12.93 16.78
C GLU A 103 19.00 -11.69 16.40
N LEU A 104 18.37 -10.52 16.47
CA LEU A 104 19.06 -9.27 16.19
C LEU A 104 20.23 -9.05 17.16
N ALA A 105 20.08 -9.46 18.42
CA ALA A 105 21.17 -9.42 19.40
C ALA A 105 22.34 -10.33 19.02
N GLN A 106 22.12 -11.44 18.35
CA GLN A 106 23.22 -12.30 17.86
C GLN A 106 24.01 -11.64 16.72
N TYR A 107 23.33 -10.86 15.86
CA TYR A 107 23.99 -10.18 14.72
C TYR A 107 24.63 -8.84 15.09
N TYR A 108 23.96 -8.06 15.96
CA TYR A 108 24.34 -6.67 16.26
C TYR A 108 24.81 -6.47 17.70
N GLY A 109 24.86 -7.56 18.50
CA GLY A 109 25.26 -7.46 19.91
C GLY A 109 24.36 -6.52 20.72
N ASN A 110 24.97 -5.75 21.62
CA ASN A 110 24.25 -4.81 22.50
C ASN A 110 23.52 -3.69 21.73
N GLU A 111 23.91 -3.38 20.50
CA GLU A 111 23.25 -2.36 19.69
C GLU A 111 21.84 -2.79 19.28
N ALA A 112 21.57 -4.08 19.21
CA ALA A 112 20.25 -4.62 18.90
C ALA A 112 19.19 -4.36 19.99
N ASN A 113 19.61 -3.98 21.20
CA ASN A 113 18.68 -3.68 22.29
C ASN A 113 17.65 -2.60 21.94
N VAL A 114 17.96 -1.73 20.96
CA VAL A 114 17.04 -0.69 20.49
C VAL A 114 15.80 -1.25 19.80
N TYR A 115 15.87 -2.49 19.29
CA TYR A 115 14.77 -3.14 18.55
C TYR A 115 13.77 -3.88 19.45
N GLY A 116 14.03 -3.93 20.77
CA GLY A 116 13.12 -4.54 21.74
C GLY A 116 12.81 -6.01 21.41
N THR A 117 11.53 -6.37 21.38
CA THR A 117 11.07 -7.75 21.16
C THR A 117 11.26 -8.23 19.71
N GLY A 118 11.40 -7.32 18.74
CA GLY A 118 11.59 -7.71 17.34
C GLY A 118 11.41 -6.56 16.37
N ALA A 119 11.54 -6.89 15.09
CA ALA A 119 11.45 -5.93 14.00
C ALA A 119 10.84 -6.53 12.73
N PHE A 120 10.12 -5.71 11.98
CA PHE A 120 9.73 -5.93 10.60
C PHE A 120 10.56 -5.07 9.67
N GLU A 121 11.16 -5.66 8.66
CA GLU A 121 11.89 -4.93 7.62
C GLU A 121 10.91 -4.31 6.62
N VAL A 122 11.04 -3.01 6.41
CA VAL A 122 10.29 -2.23 5.43
C VAL A 122 11.04 -2.22 4.11
N SER A 123 10.37 -2.45 2.99
CA SER A 123 10.96 -2.52 1.63
C SER A 123 11.39 -1.14 1.08
N TYR A 124 11.99 -0.31 1.94
CA TYR A 124 12.57 0.97 1.55
C TYR A 124 14.06 0.80 1.20
N PRO A 125 14.55 1.43 0.11
CA PRO A 125 13.80 2.16 -0.91
C PRO A 125 13.04 1.21 -1.84
N ASN A 126 11.80 1.58 -2.23
CA ASN A 126 11.06 0.84 -3.23
C ASN A 126 11.61 1.11 -4.64
N TYR A 127 11.06 0.46 -5.66
CA TYR A 127 11.53 0.61 -7.03
C TYR A 127 11.45 2.06 -7.55
N TYR A 128 10.37 2.77 -7.24
CA TYR A 128 10.18 4.17 -7.63
C TYR A 128 11.21 5.09 -6.94
N ASP A 129 11.40 4.89 -5.63
CA ASP A 129 12.42 5.61 -4.85
C ASP A 129 13.80 5.50 -5.47
N GLN A 130 14.19 4.26 -5.88
CA GLN A 130 15.52 3.99 -6.43
C GLN A 130 15.68 4.57 -7.84
N VAL A 131 14.71 4.32 -8.72
CA VAL A 131 14.84 4.59 -10.15
C VAL A 131 14.49 6.02 -10.50
N VAL A 132 13.40 6.55 -9.93
CA VAL A 132 12.89 7.88 -10.28
C VAL A 132 13.41 8.93 -9.31
N GLU A 133 13.29 8.71 -8.00
CA GLU A 133 13.68 9.69 -6.98
C GLU A 133 15.17 9.63 -6.62
N ARG A 134 15.89 8.56 -7.03
CA ARG A 134 17.33 8.37 -6.76
C ARG A 134 17.68 8.33 -5.29
N LYS A 135 16.79 7.79 -4.45
CA LYS A 135 17.06 7.58 -3.04
C LYS A 135 18.04 6.42 -2.85
N ASP A 136 19.01 6.59 -1.98
CA ASP A 136 20.07 5.61 -1.67
C ASP A 136 20.09 5.19 -0.19
N GLY A 137 19.18 5.70 0.64
CA GLY A 137 18.99 5.25 2.02
C GLY A 137 18.48 3.80 2.08
N HIS A 138 18.70 3.14 3.23
CA HIS A 138 18.23 1.79 3.49
C HIS A 138 18.00 1.53 4.98
N GLY A 139 17.65 0.28 5.36
CA GLY A 139 17.60 -0.16 6.75
C GLY A 139 16.46 0.45 7.57
N ILE A 140 15.29 0.63 6.97
CA ILE A 140 14.09 1.11 7.66
C ILE A 140 13.29 -0.08 8.17
N TRP A 141 13.03 -0.08 9.48
CA TRP A 141 12.28 -1.13 10.16
C TRP A 141 11.15 -0.55 11.01
N ILE A 142 10.10 -1.37 11.25
CA ILE A 142 9.13 -1.14 12.31
C ILE A 142 9.51 -2.08 13.45
N HIS A 143 9.80 -1.55 14.65
CA HIS A 143 10.34 -2.37 15.73
C HIS A 143 9.81 -1.98 17.11
N GLY A 144 9.95 -2.89 18.05
CA GLY A 144 9.70 -2.64 19.47
C GLY A 144 10.73 -1.68 20.09
N THR A 145 10.68 -1.50 21.40
CA THR A 145 11.65 -0.69 22.15
C THR A 145 11.89 -1.24 23.55
N ILE A 146 13.13 -1.26 23.98
CA ILE A 146 13.50 -1.76 25.31
C ILE A 146 13.01 -0.84 26.46
N LYS A 147 12.75 0.43 26.18
CA LYS A 147 12.45 1.43 27.22
C LYS A 147 10.96 1.57 27.56
N GLY A 148 10.12 0.63 27.12
CA GLY A 148 8.67 0.66 27.39
C GLY A 148 7.89 1.72 26.62
N SER A 149 8.50 2.87 26.32
CA SER A 149 7.93 3.93 25.47
C SER A 149 8.79 4.16 24.24
N PRO A 150 8.18 4.38 23.06
CA PRO A 150 8.90 4.68 21.83
C PRO A 150 9.79 5.92 21.98
N ILE A 151 10.99 5.87 21.40
CA ILE A 151 11.94 6.99 21.37
C ILE A 151 12.30 7.34 19.93
N PRO A 152 12.61 8.62 19.60
CA PRO A 152 13.03 9.01 18.25
C PRO A 152 14.22 8.19 17.75
N THR A 153 14.14 7.73 16.50
CA THR A 153 15.05 6.78 15.89
C THR A 153 16.05 7.43 14.92
N ARG A 154 16.84 6.62 14.23
CA ARG A 154 17.69 7.06 13.11
C ARG A 154 16.99 6.89 11.74
N GLY A 155 15.65 6.76 11.75
CA GLY A 155 14.82 6.61 10.55
C GLY A 155 13.82 5.46 10.61
N CYS A 156 13.97 4.51 11.51
CA CYS A 156 12.99 3.45 11.76
C CYS A 156 11.71 4.00 12.40
N VAL A 157 10.69 3.17 12.44
CA VAL A 157 9.46 3.42 13.20
C VAL A 157 9.49 2.56 14.46
N SER A 158 9.41 3.16 15.63
CA SER A 158 9.44 2.45 16.91
C SER A 158 8.07 2.50 17.59
N VAL A 159 7.61 1.35 18.09
CA VAL A 159 6.40 1.19 18.91
C VAL A 159 6.79 0.56 20.27
N SER A 160 5.88 0.49 21.24
CA SER A 160 6.15 -0.26 22.46
C SER A 160 6.33 -1.76 22.14
N ASN A 161 6.98 -2.52 23.03
CA ASN A 161 7.12 -3.96 22.84
C ASN A 161 5.77 -4.68 22.79
N ASN A 162 4.81 -4.26 23.62
CA ASN A 162 3.47 -4.84 23.63
C ASN A 162 2.73 -4.53 22.34
N ASP A 163 2.83 -3.30 21.84
CA ASP A 163 2.21 -2.89 20.58
C ASP A 163 2.85 -3.64 19.39
N PHE A 164 4.17 -3.87 19.45
CA PHE A 164 4.86 -4.68 18.43
C PHE A 164 4.33 -6.13 18.41
N LEU A 165 4.20 -6.75 19.58
CA LEU A 165 3.62 -8.10 19.70
C LEU A 165 2.18 -8.14 19.16
N GLU A 166 1.37 -7.16 19.50
CA GLU A 166 0.00 -7.03 19.01
C GLU A 166 -0.02 -6.84 17.47
N LEU A 167 0.90 -6.05 16.93
CA LEU A 167 1.02 -5.80 15.49
C LEU A 167 1.36 -7.09 14.72
N THR A 168 2.13 -8.03 15.32
CA THR A 168 2.49 -9.30 14.67
C THR A 168 1.28 -10.12 14.23
N HIS A 169 0.15 -9.99 14.92
CA HIS A 169 -1.10 -10.71 14.58
C HIS A 169 -1.80 -10.15 13.32
N SER A 170 -1.45 -8.95 12.92
CA SER A 170 -2.05 -8.27 11.75
C SER A 170 -1.16 -8.31 10.52
N VAL A 171 0.11 -8.73 10.64
CA VAL A 171 1.10 -8.68 9.56
C VAL A 171 1.18 -10.01 8.82
N LYS A 172 1.10 -9.94 7.48
CA LYS A 172 1.45 -11.02 6.55
C LYS A 172 2.60 -10.54 5.69
N LEU A 173 3.78 -11.18 5.85
CA LEU A 173 5.00 -10.78 5.14
C LEU A 173 4.82 -10.89 3.63
N GLY A 174 5.31 -9.88 2.91
CA GLY A 174 5.16 -9.74 1.47
C GLY A 174 3.79 -9.22 1.00
N ASP A 175 2.75 -9.30 1.85
CA ASP A 175 1.38 -8.89 1.50
C ASP A 175 0.91 -7.64 2.26
N THR A 176 1.42 -7.38 3.48
CA THR A 176 1.02 -6.20 4.26
C THR A 176 1.79 -4.97 3.78
N PRO A 177 1.13 -3.99 3.13
CA PRO A 177 1.72 -2.72 2.78
C PRO A 177 1.74 -1.76 3.98
N VAL A 178 2.69 -0.82 3.91
CA VAL A 178 2.85 0.28 4.86
C VAL A 178 2.85 1.60 4.10
N ILE A 179 1.88 2.47 4.39
CA ILE A 179 1.85 3.85 3.93
C ILE A 179 2.48 4.72 5.01
N ILE A 180 3.51 5.46 4.66
CA ILE A 180 4.17 6.40 5.58
C ILE A 180 4.06 7.80 4.99
N GLU A 181 3.50 8.74 5.75
CA GLU A 181 3.32 10.12 5.33
C GLU A 181 3.78 11.10 6.43
N GLU A 182 4.17 12.30 6.03
CA GLU A 182 4.39 13.38 7.00
C GLU A 182 3.11 13.65 7.78
N LYS A 183 1.99 13.74 7.06
CA LYS A 183 0.64 13.91 7.60
C LYS A 183 -0.34 13.16 6.72
N ILE A 184 -1.13 12.29 7.31
CA ILE A 184 -2.17 11.57 6.61
C ILE A 184 -3.33 12.50 6.27
N SER A 185 -3.74 12.48 5.01
CA SER A 185 -4.96 13.11 4.54
C SER A 185 -6.13 12.13 4.64
N PHE A 186 -7.30 12.66 4.98
CA PHE A 186 -8.56 11.90 5.02
C PHE A 186 -9.52 12.53 4.02
N SER A 187 -10.24 11.70 3.28
CA SER A 187 -11.28 12.10 2.33
C SER A 187 -12.57 11.34 2.57
N PRO A 188 -13.72 11.89 2.16
CA PRO A 188 -14.98 11.16 2.11
C PRO A 188 -14.85 9.86 1.32
N SER A 189 -15.47 8.79 1.81
CA SER A 189 -15.37 7.48 1.18
C SER A 189 -15.89 7.47 -0.24
N ASP A 190 -16.96 8.20 -0.54
CA ASP A 190 -17.54 8.33 -1.88
C ASP A 190 -16.59 9.01 -2.88
N GLU A 191 -15.76 9.96 -2.42
CA GLU A 191 -14.74 10.60 -3.23
C GLU A 191 -13.63 9.62 -3.61
N ILE A 192 -13.15 8.85 -2.63
CA ILE A 192 -12.16 7.79 -2.86
C ILE A 192 -12.74 6.68 -3.76
N ASP A 193 -14.01 6.34 -3.61
CA ASP A 193 -14.68 5.32 -4.44
C ASP A 193 -14.79 5.78 -5.90
N ARG A 194 -15.05 7.06 -6.17
CA ARG A 194 -14.98 7.63 -7.53
C ARG A 194 -13.56 7.56 -8.10
N GLU A 195 -12.55 7.90 -7.30
CA GLU A 195 -11.14 7.78 -7.71
C GLU A 195 -10.76 6.33 -8.01
N GLN A 196 -11.22 5.38 -7.19
CA GLN A 196 -11.06 3.94 -7.40
C GLN A 196 -11.63 3.48 -8.76
N GLN A 197 -12.86 3.88 -9.11
CA GLN A 197 -13.46 3.50 -10.39
C GLN A 197 -12.64 3.98 -11.59
N ILE A 198 -12.11 5.19 -11.53
CA ILE A 198 -11.24 5.73 -12.58
C ILE A 198 -9.95 4.91 -12.69
N LEU A 199 -9.32 4.58 -11.57
CA LEU A 199 -8.07 3.80 -11.53
C LEU A 199 -8.29 2.38 -12.06
N LEU A 200 -9.31 1.67 -11.60
CA LEU A 200 -9.63 0.32 -12.05
C LEU A 200 -9.97 0.30 -13.55
N GLY A 201 -10.73 1.29 -14.04
CA GLY A 201 -11.01 1.46 -15.46
C GLY A 201 -9.75 1.71 -16.30
N THR A 202 -8.81 2.51 -15.77
CA THR A 202 -7.51 2.79 -16.43
C THR A 202 -6.64 1.54 -16.48
N ILE A 203 -6.54 0.78 -15.40
CA ILE A 203 -5.77 -0.47 -15.34
C ILE A 203 -6.31 -1.50 -16.33
N GLU A 204 -7.63 -1.67 -16.39
CA GLU A 204 -8.26 -2.62 -17.31
C GLU A 204 -8.07 -2.18 -18.77
N SER A 205 -8.19 -0.89 -19.06
CA SER A 205 -7.97 -0.36 -20.40
C SER A 205 -6.50 -0.50 -20.83
N TRP A 206 -5.55 -0.22 -19.95
CA TRP A 206 -4.12 -0.49 -20.17
C TRP A 206 -3.85 -1.98 -20.42
N ARG A 207 -4.45 -2.88 -19.64
CA ARG A 207 -4.31 -4.33 -19.81
C ARG A 207 -4.79 -4.77 -21.20
N ARG A 208 -5.97 -4.30 -21.64
CA ARG A 208 -6.52 -4.58 -22.98
C ARG A 208 -5.65 -4.01 -24.09
N ALA A 209 -5.14 -2.78 -23.92
CA ALA A 209 -4.21 -2.19 -24.88
C ALA A 209 -2.91 -3.00 -24.99
N TRP A 210 -2.44 -3.58 -23.87
CA TRP A 210 -1.27 -4.45 -23.88
C TRP A 210 -1.54 -5.79 -24.58
N GLU A 211 -2.73 -6.37 -24.45
CA GLU A 211 -3.14 -7.58 -25.19
C GLU A 211 -3.36 -7.30 -26.69
N GLY A 212 -3.68 -6.09 -27.03
CA GLY A 212 -3.94 -5.64 -28.42
C GLY A 212 -2.68 -5.49 -29.26
N ASP A 213 -2.90 -5.23 -30.57
CA ASP A 213 -1.82 -5.11 -31.55
C ASP A 213 -1.47 -3.65 -31.88
N ASP A 214 -2.02 -2.67 -31.15
CA ASP A 214 -1.75 -1.26 -31.31
C ASP A 214 -0.74 -0.76 -30.24
N PRO A 215 0.55 -0.66 -30.57
CA PRO A 215 1.57 -0.19 -29.63
C PRO A 215 1.39 1.27 -29.22
N ASP A 216 0.82 2.11 -30.08
CA ASP A 216 0.64 3.53 -29.78
C ASP A 216 -0.50 3.72 -28.78
N ASN A 217 -1.58 2.95 -28.89
CA ASN A 217 -2.61 2.89 -27.87
C ASN A 217 -2.05 2.39 -26.53
N TYR A 218 -1.25 1.31 -26.52
CA TYR A 218 -0.60 0.84 -25.29
C TYR A 218 0.29 1.91 -24.65
N LEU A 219 1.11 2.60 -25.48
CA LEU A 219 2.05 3.60 -25.00
C LEU A 219 1.38 4.93 -24.62
N SER A 220 0.12 5.14 -24.98
CA SER A 220 -0.65 6.31 -24.53
C SER A 220 -0.89 6.33 -23.01
N TYR A 221 -0.82 5.17 -22.34
CA TYR A 221 -0.90 5.07 -20.88
C TYR A 221 0.40 5.44 -20.16
N TYR A 222 1.49 5.66 -20.88
CA TYR A 222 2.80 5.96 -20.31
C TYR A 222 3.12 7.46 -20.39
N SER A 223 3.59 8.00 -19.27
CA SER A 223 4.08 9.38 -19.18
C SER A 223 5.26 9.61 -20.13
N ASP A 224 5.45 10.84 -20.60
CA ASP A 224 6.66 11.22 -21.32
C ASP A 224 7.90 11.15 -20.42
N ASN A 225 7.72 11.26 -19.09
CA ASN A 225 8.76 11.09 -18.07
C ASN A 225 8.93 9.63 -17.61
N PHE A 226 8.33 8.65 -18.31
CA PHE A 226 8.47 7.25 -17.97
C PHE A 226 9.93 6.80 -17.89
N LEU A 227 10.27 6.14 -16.76
CA LEU A 227 11.62 5.66 -16.48
C LEU A 227 11.59 4.31 -15.76
N THR A 228 12.43 3.38 -16.20
CA THR A 228 12.82 2.17 -15.47
C THR A 228 14.34 2.14 -15.34
N GLU A 229 14.90 1.15 -14.67
CA GLU A 229 16.37 0.97 -14.64
C GLU A 229 17.00 0.93 -16.05
N LYS A 230 16.29 0.37 -17.03
CA LYS A 230 16.81 0.08 -18.38
C LYS A 230 16.23 0.98 -19.46
N TRP A 231 15.03 1.53 -19.25
CA TRP A 231 14.23 2.11 -20.31
C TRP A 231 13.65 3.46 -19.92
N ASN A 232 13.75 4.44 -20.82
CA ASN A 232 12.84 5.59 -20.88
C ASN A 232 11.70 5.29 -21.88
N LYS A 233 10.68 6.15 -22.00
CA LYS A 233 9.53 5.94 -22.88
C LYS A 233 9.93 5.60 -24.33
N ARG A 234 10.92 6.31 -24.90
CA ARG A 234 11.37 6.09 -26.29
C ARG A 234 11.98 4.69 -26.47
N SER A 235 12.89 4.29 -25.60
CA SER A 235 13.52 2.97 -25.66
C SER A 235 12.57 1.86 -25.27
N TRP A 236 11.61 2.11 -24.36
CA TRP A 236 10.53 1.20 -24.03
C TRP A 236 9.62 0.91 -25.23
N ARG A 237 9.23 1.96 -25.97
CA ARG A 237 8.49 1.80 -27.23
C ARG A 237 9.21 0.86 -28.18
N LYS A 238 10.51 1.07 -28.41
CA LYS A 238 11.31 0.23 -29.28
C LYS A 238 11.38 -1.23 -28.80
N HIS A 239 11.54 -1.43 -27.49
CA HIS A 239 11.54 -2.76 -26.88
C HIS A 239 10.17 -3.46 -27.08
N LYS A 240 9.06 -2.77 -26.81
CA LYS A 240 7.71 -3.35 -26.96
C LYS A 240 7.36 -3.67 -28.41
N LEU A 241 7.78 -2.86 -29.37
CA LEU A 241 7.62 -3.18 -30.80
C LEU A 241 8.35 -4.48 -31.17
N ASN A 242 9.57 -4.67 -30.69
CA ASN A 242 10.33 -5.92 -30.94
C ASN A 242 9.66 -7.13 -30.30
N VAL A 243 9.16 -7.01 -29.06
CA VAL A 243 8.47 -8.11 -28.39
C VAL A 243 7.14 -8.44 -29.10
N ASN A 244 6.39 -7.42 -29.50
CA ASN A 244 5.09 -7.61 -30.17
C ASN A 244 5.23 -8.28 -31.55
N SER A 245 6.31 -8.00 -32.30
CA SER A 245 6.55 -8.64 -33.60
C SER A 245 6.79 -10.15 -33.50
N GLN A 246 7.11 -10.67 -32.31
CA GLN A 246 7.39 -12.09 -32.04
C GLN A 246 6.20 -12.83 -31.43
N ASN A 247 5.17 -12.12 -30.96
CA ASN A 247 4.06 -12.67 -30.17
C ASN A 247 2.71 -12.17 -30.71
N GLU A 248 2.11 -12.94 -31.60
CA GLU A 248 0.82 -12.56 -32.24
C GLU A 248 -0.37 -12.57 -31.26
N ARG A 249 -0.36 -13.41 -30.24
CA ARG A 249 -1.44 -13.48 -29.24
C ARG A 249 -0.86 -13.57 -27.84
N ARG A 250 -1.29 -12.68 -26.95
CA ARG A 250 -0.91 -12.66 -25.55
C ARG A 250 -2.16 -12.47 -24.68
N ARG A 251 -2.11 -13.05 -23.51
CA ARG A 251 -3.14 -12.91 -22.48
C ARG A 251 -2.49 -12.48 -21.17
N ILE A 252 -3.10 -11.49 -20.52
CA ILE A 252 -2.63 -10.96 -19.25
C ILE A 252 -3.77 -11.08 -18.25
N LEU A 253 -3.54 -11.83 -17.17
CA LEU A 253 -4.44 -11.88 -16.03
C LEU A 253 -3.86 -11.06 -14.89
N ILE A 254 -4.72 -10.33 -14.21
CA ILE A 254 -4.42 -9.54 -13.02
C ILE A 254 -5.17 -10.17 -11.85
N ASN A 255 -4.43 -10.58 -10.82
CA ASN A 255 -4.97 -11.11 -9.57
C ASN A 255 -4.31 -10.39 -8.39
N ASP A 256 -4.94 -10.47 -7.22
CA ASP A 256 -4.42 -9.87 -5.98
C ASP A 256 -4.06 -8.39 -6.15
N LEU A 257 -4.99 -7.64 -6.76
CA LEU A 257 -4.81 -6.23 -7.08
C LEU A 257 -4.90 -5.35 -5.82
N SER A 258 -3.87 -4.56 -5.58
CA SER A 258 -3.81 -3.52 -4.57
C SER A 258 -3.51 -2.17 -5.21
N VAL A 259 -4.28 -1.15 -4.87
CA VAL A 259 -4.13 0.23 -5.34
C VAL A 259 -4.05 1.14 -4.14
N LEU A 260 -2.90 1.73 -3.90
CA LEU A 260 -2.63 2.64 -2.80
C LEU A 260 -2.10 3.96 -3.34
N LYS A 261 -2.23 5.03 -2.55
CA LYS A 261 -1.77 6.37 -2.92
C LYS A 261 -0.92 6.96 -1.80
N SER A 262 0.19 7.54 -2.17
CA SER A 262 1.02 8.37 -1.31
C SER A 262 1.40 9.64 -2.08
N LYS A 263 1.16 10.80 -1.46
CA LYS A 263 1.34 12.09 -2.14
C LYS A 263 0.51 12.13 -3.45
N ASN A 264 1.18 12.28 -4.58
CA ASN A 264 0.59 12.27 -5.92
C ASN A 264 0.87 10.99 -6.72
N ILE A 265 1.47 9.97 -6.08
CA ILE A 265 1.82 8.70 -6.73
C ILE A 265 0.80 7.64 -6.34
N TYR A 266 0.21 6.98 -7.33
CA TYR A 266 -0.54 5.75 -7.16
C TYR A 266 0.41 4.58 -7.33
N HIS A 267 0.51 3.74 -6.32
CA HIS A 267 1.28 2.50 -6.37
C HIS A 267 0.30 1.34 -6.54
N ILE A 268 0.36 0.70 -7.68
CA ILE A 268 -0.49 -0.41 -8.07
C ILE A 268 0.37 -1.66 -8.07
N ARG A 269 -0.03 -2.68 -7.33
CA ARG A 269 0.65 -3.96 -7.26
C ARG A 269 -0.34 -5.08 -7.50
N PHE A 270 0.04 -6.06 -8.29
CA PHE A 270 -0.77 -7.26 -8.58
C PHE A 270 0.09 -8.45 -8.97
N VAL A 271 -0.50 -9.64 -8.89
CA VAL A 271 0.05 -10.84 -9.49
C VAL A 271 -0.34 -10.86 -10.96
N GLN A 272 0.67 -10.75 -11.82
CA GLN A 272 0.52 -10.85 -13.27
C GLN A 272 0.75 -12.28 -13.71
N THR A 273 -0.20 -12.86 -14.46
CA THR A 273 0.04 -14.04 -15.29
C THR A 273 0.09 -13.60 -16.75
N TYR A 274 1.24 -13.79 -17.38
CA TYR A 274 1.45 -13.52 -18.80
C TYR A 274 1.49 -14.83 -19.56
N THR A 275 0.70 -14.96 -20.63
CA THR A 275 0.65 -16.14 -21.49
C THR A 275 0.75 -15.71 -22.95
N SER A 276 1.68 -16.31 -23.69
CA SER A 276 1.81 -16.18 -25.15
C SER A 276 2.22 -17.51 -25.77
N ALA A 277 2.37 -17.57 -27.09
CA ALA A 277 2.82 -18.78 -27.77
C ALA A 277 4.22 -19.26 -27.34
N ILE A 278 5.07 -18.34 -26.86
CA ILE A 278 6.50 -18.63 -26.56
C ILE A 278 6.89 -18.41 -25.11
N LEU A 279 6.04 -17.75 -24.30
CA LEU A 279 6.35 -17.40 -22.91
C LEU A 279 5.13 -17.52 -22.04
N ASN A 280 5.30 -18.20 -20.91
CA ASN A 280 4.35 -18.20 -19.81
C ASN A 280 5.12 -17.83 -18.56
N ASP A 281 4.74 -16.73 -17.91
CA ASP A 281 5.33 -16.35 -16.64
C ASP A 281 4.30 -15.81 -15.64
N VAL A 282 4.67 -15.88 -14.35
CA VAL A 282 3.86 -15.36 -13.25
C VAL A 282 4.76 -14.63 -12.29
N GLY A 283 4.36 -13.41 -11.92
CA GLY A 283 5.15 -12.59 -11.01
C GLY A 283 4.39 -11.38 -10.49
N PHE A 284 5.02 -10.66 -9.59
CA PHE A 284 4.52 -9.38 -9.10
C PHE A 284 4.81 -8.28 -10.12
N LYS A 285 3.76 -7.62 -10.56
CA LYS A 285 3.85 -6.37 -11.33
C LYS A 285 3.55 -5.20 -10.42
N GLN A 286 4.38 -4.17 -10.53
CA GLN A 286 4.18 -2.89 -9.87
C GLN A 286 4.10 -1.81 -10.95
N LEU A 287 3.09 -0.95 -10.85
CA LEU A 287 2.94 0.24 -11.68
C LEU A 287 2.90 1.45 -10.76
N PHE A 288 3.61 2.50 -11.14
CA PHE A 288 3.58 3.80 -10.47
C PHE A 288 2.95 4.82 -11.42
N LEU A 289 1.80 5.35 -11.02
CA LEU A 289 1.04 6.29 -11.85
C LEU A 289 1.01 7.67 -11.20
N VAL A 290 0.93 8.68 -12.06
CA VAL A 290 0.61 10.06 -11.70
C VAL A 290 -0.61 10.53 -12.48
N ARG A 291 -1.27 11.57 -11.99
CA ARG A 291 -2.31 12.27 -12.74
C ARG A 291 -1.67 13.41 -13.53
N GLU A 292 -1.77 13.34 -14.84
CA GLU A 292 -1.39 14.40 -15.78
C GLU A 292 -2.65 15.08 -16.36
N GLU A 293 -2.50 16.10 -17.18
CA GLU A 293 -3.64 16.86 -17.74
C GLU A 293 -4.58 15.97 -18.57
N ASP A 294 -4.05 15.01 -19.31
CA ASP A 294 -4.77 14.08 -20.18
C ASP A 294 -5.13 12.73 -19.51
N GLY A 295 -4.96 12.61 -18.19
CA GLY A 295 -5.37 11.46 -17.39
C GLY A 295 -4.29 10.83 -16.53
N LEU A 296 -4.51 9.56 -16.15
CA LEU A 296 -3.56 8.80 -15.38
C LEU A 296 -2.48 8.20 -16.28
N LYS A 297 -1.20 8.41 -15.93
CA LYS A 297 -0.03 7.94 -16.69
C LYS A 297 0.92 7.14 -15.85
N ILE A 298 1.43 6.05 -16.42
CA ILE A 298 2.47 5.23 -15.82
C ILE A 298 3.82 5.95 -15.95
N VAL A 299 4.43 6.30 -14.84
CA VAL A 299 5.75 6.96 -14.78
C VAL A 299 6.87 5.97 -14.51
N SER A 300 6.55 4.80 -13.96
CA SER A 300 7.51 3.72 -13.77
C SER A 300 6.79 2.38 -13.64
N GLU A 301 7.48 1.30 -13.97
CA GLU A 301 6.98 -0.06 -13.74
C GLU A 301 8.11 -1.02 -13.42
N ASN A 302 7.77 -2.05 -12.65
CA ASN A 302 8.66 -3.15 -12.33
C ASN A 302 7.92 -4.49 -12.39
N TRP A 303 8.66 -5.56 -12.67
CA TRP A 303 8.20 -6.93 -12.58
C TRP A 303 9.25 -7.78 -11.87
N THR A 304 8.81 -8.62 -10.94
CA THR A 304 9.67 -9.56 -10.22
C THR A 304 9.00 -10.93 -10.17
N PRO A 305 9.75 -12.05 -10.24
CA PRO A 305 9.18 -13.37 -10.02
C PRO A 305 8.46 -13.45 -8.68
N LEU A 306 7.46 -14.34 -8.58
CA LEU A 306 6.83 -14.63 -7.28
C LEU A 306 7.88 -15.09 -6.27
N LYS A 307 7.87 -14.46 -5.11
CA LYS A 307 8.74 -14.79 -3.98
C LYS A 307 7.87 -15.10 -2.77
N GLN A 308 8.18 -16.21 -2.10
CA GLN A 308 7.60 -16.50 -0.80
C GLN A 308 8.36 -15.73 0.26
N PHE A 309 7.63 -15.05 1.13
CA PHE A 309 8.17 -14.37 2.30
C PHE A 309 7.81 -15.21 3.53
N SER A 310 8.80 -15.42 4.39
CA SER A 310 8.61 -16.15 5.65
C SER A 310 9.37 -15.42 6.75
N PRO A 311 8.81 -15.34 7.95
CA PRO A 311 9.57 -14.87 9.10
C PRO A 311 10.75 -15.81 9.37
N SER A 312 11.76 -15.33 10.06
CA SER A 312 12.86 -16.18 10.51
C SER A 312 12.34 -17.34 11.39
N PRO A 313 13.00 -18.49 11.41
CA PRO A 313 12.62 -19.58 12.31
C PRO A 313 12.53 -19.17 13.76
N ALA A 314 13.42 -18.30 14.19
CA ALA A 314 13.46 -17.78 15.55
C ALA A 314 12.26 -16.86 15.85
N PHE A 315 11.85 -16.03 14.91
CA PHE A 315 10.64 -15.22 15.04
C PHE A 315 9.40 -16.11 15.13
N GLN A 316 9.30 -17.15 14.29
CA GLN A 316 8.20 -18.11 14.34
C GLN A 316 8.10 -18.79 15.71
N TYR A 317 9.23 -19.21 16.27
CA TYR A 317 9.27 -19.83 17.60
C TYR A 317 8.85 -18.85 18.70
N ALA A 318 9.43 -17.65 18.74
CA ALA A 318 9.16 -16.66 19.78
C ALA A 318 7.69 -16.22 19.85
N TYR A 319 6.99 -16.17 18.69
CA TYR A 319 5.62 -15.65 18.62
C TYR A 319 4.54 -16.75 18.53
N LYS A 320 4.92 -18.01 18.32
CA LYS A 320 4.00 -19.15 18.39
C LYS A 320 3.56 -19.45 19.82
N GLU A 321 4.48 -19.34 20.78
CA GLU A 321 4.18 -19.56 22.21
C GLU A 321 3.35 -18.42 22.83
N SER A 322 3.51 -17.17 22.37
CA SER A 322 2.70 -16.05 22.86
C SER A 322 1.20 -16.23 22.58
N ASN A 323 0.85 -16.91 21.50
CA ASN A 323 -0.54 -17.20 21.14
C ASN A 323 -1.14 -18.37 21.93
N GLN A 324 -0.31 -19.29 22.44
CA GLN A 324 -0.79 -20.43 23.26
C GLN A 324 -1.05 -20.02 24.72
N ASN A 325 -0.39 -18.97 25.19
CA ASN A 325 -0.54 -18.49 26.57
C ASN A 325 -1.64 -17.42 26.73
N SER A 326 -2.33 -17.05 25.65
CA SER A 326 -3.42 -16.04 25.61
C SER A 326 -4.82 -16.67 25.51
N MET A 327 -4.93 -17.99 25.54
CA MET A 327 -6.16 -18.78 25.67
C MET A 327 -6.29 -19.35 27.10
#